data_4f920c1deb45198053c594212f602426
#
_entry.id   4f920c1deb45198053c594212f602426
#
_cell.length_a   1.000
_cell.length_b   1.000
_cell.length_c   1.000
_cell.angle_alpha   90.00
_cell.angle_beta   90.00
_cell.angle_gamma   90.00
#
_symmetry.space_group_name_H-M   'P 1'
#
loop_
_entity.id
_entity.type
_entity.pdbx_description
1 polymer ?
#
loop_
_entity_poly.entity_id
_entity_poly.type
_entity_poly.pdbx_seq_one_letter_code
_entity_poly.pdbx_strand_id
1 'polypeptide(L)'
;MGIARTFQNVRLFPNMTVLENVMVSQHCRTSQLIVGALFQTKAFKQEEKEIRERSEEILSFFGTRLIGYRLDQPAFALSYANRRRLEIARAMATQPRLLLLDEPVAGMNPIETAELTGLISRLRDEWGFTIVIIEHDMKVVRDVSDRVVVLDHGVPIAQGAYDEVSTNPDVIEAYLGRPVEAKS
;
A
#
# COMPACT_ATOMS: atom_id res chain seq x y z
N MET A 1 15.85 -1.03 8.83
CA MET A 1 14.53 -1.03 9.50
C MET A 1 13.55 -1.78 8.63
N GLY A 2 12.62 -2.56 9.21
CA GLY A 2 11.73 -3.42 8.43
C GLY A 2 10.29 -2.93 8.32
N ILE A 3 10.04 -1.62 8.39
CA ILE A 3 8.68 -1.05 8.37
C ILE A 3 8.59 0.00 7.25
N ALA A 4 7.55 -0.11 6.42
CA ALA A 4 7.15 0.92 5.47
C ALA A 4 5.69 1.33 5.71
N ARG A 5 5.36 2.58 5.42
CA ARG A 5 4.02 3.14 5.57
C ARG A 5 3.63 3.90 4.32
N THR A 6 2.41 3.68 3.85
CA THR A 6 1.73 4.61 2.95
C THR A 6 0.98 5.66 3.77
N PHE A 7 0.57 6.75 3.15
CA PHE A 7 -0.13 7.83 3.84
C PHE A 7 -1.50 8.04 3.19
N GLN A 8 -2.45 8.60 3.92
CA GLN A 8 -3.77 8.93 3.40
C GLN A 8 -3.68 9.81 2.13
N ASN A 9 -2.80 10.81 2.15
CA ASN A 9 -2.47 11.59 0.95
C ASN A 9 -1.31 10.94 0.20
N VAL A 10 -1.53 10.57 -1.05
CA VAL A 10 -0.53 9.93 -1.92
C VAL A 10 0.73 10.81 -2.05
N ARG A 11 1.86 10.29 -1.63
CA ARG A 11 3.16 10.98 -1.67
C ARG A 11 4.07 10.37 -2.74
N LEU A 12 3.98 10.91 -3.95
CA LEU A 12 4.82 10.55 -5.09
C LEU A 12 5.68 11.73 -5.50
N PHE A 13 6.72 11.44 -6.29
CA PHE A 13 7.44 12.46 -7.06
C PHE A 13 6.68 12.66 -8.38
N PRO A 14 5.88 13.74 -8.52
CA PRO A 14 4.90 13.85 -9.60
C PRO A 14 5.55 13.92 -10.99
N ASN A 15 6.72 14.55 -11.11
CA ASN A 15 7.44 14.73 -12.35
C ASN A 15 8.38 13.56 -12.71
N MET A 16 8.62 12.65 -11.78
CA MET A 16 9.35 11.41 -12.06
C MET A 16 8.42 10.37 -12.70
N THR A 17 8.99 9.53 -13.53
CA THR A 17 8.26 8.42 -14.14
C THR A 17 7.82 7.40 -13.09
N VAL A 18 6.93 6.49 -13.48
CA VAL A 18 6.50 5.35 -12.65
C VAL A 18 7.71 4.54 -12.19
N LEU A 19 8.59 4.20 -13.14
CA LEU A 19 9.80 3.43 -12.84
C LEU A 19 10.73 4.17 -11.89
N GLU A 20 11.05 5.43 -12.17
CA GLU A 20 11.94 6.26 -11.33
C GLU A 20 11.40 6.43 -9.91
N ASN A 21 10.07 6.55 -9.73
CA ASN A 21 9.45 6.61 -8.41
C ASN A 21 9.75 5.37 -7.57
N VAL A 22 9.81 4.18 -8.17
CA VAL A 22 10.13 2.94 -7.47
C VAL A 22 11.64 2.80 -7.26
N MET A 23 12.45 3.14 -8.28
CA MET A 23 13.91 3.09 -8.21
C MET A 23 14.44 3.97 -7.07
N VAL A 24 13.96 5.21 -6.93
CA VAL A 24 14.43 6.14 -5.90
C VAL A 24 14.18 5.62 -4.48
N SER A 25 13.16 4.79 -4.28
CA SER A 25 12.84 4.21 -2.97
C SER A 25 13.87 3.16 -2.51
N GLN A 26 14.68 2.63 -3.43
CA GLN A 26 15.73 1.66 -3.13
C GLN A 26 17.04 2.31 -2.71
N HIS A 27 17.21 3.61 -2.87
CA HIS A 27 18.44 4.32 -2.49
C HIS A 27 18.79 4.20 -1.00
N CYS A 28 17.82 3.92 -0.13
CA CYS A 28 18.10 3.64 1.28
C CYS A 28 18.93 2.34 1.50
N ARG A 29 19.12 1.54 0.44
CA ARG A 29 19.82 0.25 0.44
C ARG A 29 21.06 0.23 -0.46
N THR A 30 21.30 1.31 -1.22
CA THR A 30 22.48 1.39 -2.09
C THR A 30 23.75 1.56 -1.27
N SER A 31 24.80 0.93 -1.73
CA SER A 31 26.14 1.00 -1.13
C SER A 31 27.06 1.98 -1.82
N GLN A 32 26.73 2.38 -3.07
CA GLN A 32 27.59 3.26 -3.86
C GLN A 32 27.42 4.70 -3.43
N LEU A 33 28.56 5.30 -3.07
CA LEU A 33 28.67 6.70 -2.70
C LEU A 33 28.55 7.60 -3.93
N ILE A 34 28.32 8.89 -3.71
CA ILE A 34 28.25 9.97 -4.72
C ILE A 34 29.42 9.90 -5.70
N VAL A 35 30.60 9.49 -5.23
CA VAL A 35 31.81 9.32 -6.04
C VAL A 35 31.62 8.25 -7.14
N GLY A 36 30.97 7.11 -6.82
CA GLY A 36 30.67 6.06 -7.79
C GLY A 36 29.72 6.53 -8.90
N ALA A 37 28.73 7.35 -8.53
CA ALA A 37 27.81 7.97 -9.47
C ALA A 37 28.52 8.99 -10.40
N LEU A 38 29.42 9.82 -9.85
CA LEU A 38 30.14 10.83 -10.61
C LEU A 38 31.07 10.20 -11.68
N PHE A 39 31.76 9.11 -11.32
CA PHE A 39 32.71 8.43 -12.22
C PHE A 39 32.08 7.29 -13.01
N GLN A 40 30.78 7.03 -12.86
CA GLN A 40 30.03 5.94 -13.54
C GLN A 40 30.78 4.60 -13.51
N THR A 41 31.26 4.20 -12.34
CA THR A 41 32.05 2.98 -12.18
C THR A 41 31.26 1.75 -12.62
N LYS A 42 31.95 0.66 -12.95
CA LYS A 42 31.29 -0.61 -13.33
C LYS A 42 30.35 -1.09 -12.21
N ALA A 43 30.77 -0.94 -10.95
CA ALA A 43 29.97 -1.30 -9.78
C ALA A 43 28.68 -0.45 -9.69
N PHE A 44 28.77 0.85 -9.93
CA PHE A 44 27.60 1.73 -9.95
C PHE A 44 26.61 1.34 -11.05
N LYS A 45 27.10 1.09 -12.29
CA LYS A 45 26.24 0.68 -13.40
C LYS A 45 25.57 -0.68 -13.14
N GLN A 46 26.27 -1.59 -12.48
CA GLN A 46 25.71 -2.88 -12.10
C GLN A 46 24.60 -2.72 -11.04
N GLU A 47 24.84 -1.93 -9.98
CA GLU A 47 23.86 -1.65 -8.95
C GLU A 47 22.61 -0.94 -9.52
N GLU A 48 22.79 0.03 -10.41
CA GLU A 48 21.71 0.74 -11.10
C GLU A 48 20.85 -0.21 -11.95
N LYS A 49 21.50 -1.16 -12.64
CA LYS A 49 20.80 -2.21 -13.38
C LYS A 49 19.96 -3.11 -12.47
N GLU A 50 20.52 -3.55 -11.34
CA GLU A 50 19.82 -4.39 -10.36
C GLU A 50 18.62 -3.66 -9.73
N ILE A 51 18.78 -2.37 -9.42
CA ILE A 51 17.69 -1.51 -8.92
C ILE A 51 16.57 -1.42 -9.95
N ARG A 52 16.91 -1.23 -11.22
CA ARG A 52 15.94 -1.15 -12.31
C ARG A 52 15.20 -2.47 -12.48
N GLU A 53 15.91 -3.58 -12.60
CA GLU A 53 15.32 -4.93 -12.77
C GLU A 53 14.36 -5.25 -11.62
N ARG A 54 14.78 -4.97 -10.39
CA ARG A 54 13.93 -5.16 -9.21
C ARG A 54 12.72 -4.23 -9.21
N SER A 55 12.86 -2.99 -9.66
CA SER A 55 11.74 -2.04 -9.78
C SER A 55 10.72 -2.54 -10.80
N GLU A 56 11.17 -3.06 -11.92
CA GLU A 56 10.33 -3.65 -12.97
C GLU A 56 9.60 -4.91 -12.47
N GLU A 57 10.28 -5.76 -11.68
CA GLU A 57 9.66 -6.91 -11.00
C GLU A 57 8.53 -6.49 -10.07
N ILE A 58 8.78 -5.52 -9.19
CA ILE A 58 7.76 -4.99 -8.28
C ILE A 58 6.58 -4.40 -9.04
N LEU A 59 6.84 -3.62 -10.09
CA LEU A 59 5.79 -3.01 -10.91
C LEU A 59 4.99 -4.06 -11.68
N SER A 60 5.63 -5.16 -12.10
CA SER A 60 4.96 -6.27 -12.79
C SER A 60 3.86 -6.92 -11.95
N PHE A 61 4.01 -6.94 -10.63
CA PHE A 61 2.99 -7.42 -9.69
C PHE A 61 1.66 -6.68 -9.85
N PHE A 62 1.69 -5.38 -10.19
CA PHE A 62 0.50 -4.55 -10.43
C PHE A 62 -0.07 -4.68 -11.85
N GLY A 63 0.54 -5.53 -12.68
CA GLY A 63 0.09 -5.84 -14.04
C GLY A 63 0.02 -4.61 -14.94
N THR A 64 -0.87 -4.65 -15.93
CA THR A 64 -1.02 -3.60 -16.96
C THR A 64 -1.34 -2.20 -16.38
N ARG A 65 -1.63 -2.12 -15.09
CA ARG A 65 -1.90 -0.85 -14.41
C ARG A 65 -0.65 0.02 -14.24
N LEU A 66 0.55 -0.60 -14.13
CA LEU A 66 1.82 0.12 -13.91
C LEU A 66 2.96 -0.29 -14.86
N ILE A 67 2.78 -1.28 -15.75
CA ILE A 67 3.81 -1.75 -16.70
C ILE A 67 3.55 -1.30 -18.14
N GLY A 68 4.45 -1.72 -19.03
CA GLY A 68 4.43 -1.39 -20.45
C GLY A 68 4.75 0.10 -20.65
N TYR A 69 4.02 0.78 -21.51
CA TYR A 69 4.21 2.21 -21.79
C TYR A 69 4.07 3.11 -20.55
N ARG A 70 3.47 2.61 -19.48
CA ARG A 70 3.29 3.35 -18.23
C ARG A 70 4.57 3.52 -17.44
N LEU A 71 5.57 2.66 -17.63
CA LEU A 71 6.86 2.76 -16.93
C LEU A 71 7.50 4.14 -17.10
N ASP A 72 7.38 4.69 -18.31
CA ASP A 72 7.97 5.99 -18.68
C ASP A 72 6.99 7.16 -18.51
N GLN A 73 5.75 6.90 -18.07
CA GLN A 73 4.80 7.96 -17.77
C GLN A 73 5.17 8.68 -16.48
N PRO A 74 5.12 10.02 -16.43
CA PRO A 74 5.25 10.75 -15.19
C PRO A 74 4.07 10.46 -14.26
N ALA A 75 4.35 10.37 -12.96
CA ALA A 75 3.36 9.95 -11.97
C ALA A 75 2.11 10.85 -11.91
N PHE A 76 2.24 12.14 -12.25
CA PHE A 76 1.09 13.05 -12.30
C PHE A 76 0.06 12.66 -13.38
N ALA A 77 0.47 11.96 -14.44
CA ALA A 77 -0.41 11.53 -15.54
C ALA A 77 -1.23 10.28 -15.20
N LEU A 78 -0.95 9.62 -14.08
CA LEU A 78 -1.70 8.45 -13.62
C LEU A 78 -3.05 8.85 -13.01
N SER A 79 -4.06 7.96 -13.15
CA SER A 79 -5.30 8.05 -12.37
C SER A 79 -5.00 7.94 -10.87
N TYR A 80 -5.93 8.40 -10.03
CA TYR A 80 -5.78 8.35 -8.58
C TYR A 80 -5.50 6.91 -8.09
N ALA A 81 -6.27 5.93 -8.55
CA ALA A 81 -6.08 4.53 -8.19
C ALA A 81 -4.70 4.00 -8.59
N ASN A 82 -4.18 4.38 -9.77
CA ASN A 82 -2.84 3.97 -10.19
C ASN A 82 -1.73 4.70 -9.40
N ARG A 83 -1.95 5.95 -8.99
CA ARG A 83 -1.03 6.63 -8.06
C ARG A 83 -0.95 5.91 -6.72
N ARG A 84 -2.08 5.44 -6.19
CA ARG A 84 -2.11 4.66 -4.95
C ARG A 84 -1.38 3.32 -5.10
N ARG A 85 -1.57 2.61 -6.23
CA ARG A 85 -0.79 1.40 -6.55
C ARG A 85 0.71 1.68 -6.61
N LEU A 86 1.11 2.79 -7.24
CA LEU A 86 2.51 3.19 -7.32
C LEU A 86 3.10 3.54 -5.93
N GLU A 87 2.32 4.14 -5.04
CA GLU A 87 2.75 4.41 -3.67
C GLU A 87 3.03 3.10 -2.91
N ILE A 88 2.17 2.09 -3.06
CA ILE A 88 2.38 0.75 -2.48
C ILE A 88 3.64 0.10 -3.10
N ALA A 89 3.81 0.16 -4.42
CA ALA A 89 5.01 -0.34 -5.09
C ALA A 89 6.30 0.29 -4.54
N ARG A 90 6.29 1.59 -4.28
CA ARG A 90 7.41 2.30 -3.64
C ARG A 90 7.69 1.80 -2.22
N ALA A 91 6.64 1.56 -1.44
CA ALA A 91 6.78 1.01 -0.10
C ALA A 91 7.39 -0.41 -0.15
N MET A 92 6.94 -1.27 -1.07
CA MET A 92 7.50 -2.61 -1.31
C MET A 92 8.99 -2.57 -1.68
N ALA A 93 9.40 -1.59 -2.47
CA ALA A 93 10.79 -1.44 -2.94
C ALA A 93 11.79 -1.23 -1.79
N THR A 94 11.35 -0.74 -0.65
CA THR A 94 12.17 -0.65 0.57
C THR A 94 12.36 -1.99 1.28
N GLN A 95 11.73 -3.09 0.80
CA GLN A 95 11.76 -4.43 1.37
C GLN A 95 11.40 -4.47 2.86
N PRO A 96 10.22 -3.99 3.22
CA PRO A 96 9.80 -4.01 4.62
C PRO A 96 9.42 -5.44 5.04
N ARG A 97 9.42 -5.69 6.36
CA ARG A 97 8.76 -6.86 6.96
C ARG A 97 7.31 -6.54 7.30
N LEU A 98 7.05 -5.29 7.64
CA LEU A 98 5.74 -4.76 8.02
C LEU A 98 5.36 -3.61 7.08
N LEU A 99 4.22 -3.74 6.44
CA LEU A 99 3.63 -2.71 5.59
C LEU A 99 2.40 -2.13 6.28
N LEU A 100 2.42 -0.82 6.53
CA LEU A 100 1.30 -0.08 7.10
C LEU A 100 0.55 0.63 5.97
N LEU A 101 -0.70 0.27 5.75
CA LEU A 101 -1.58 0.86 4.74
C LEU A 101 -2.67 1.71 5.41
N ASP A 102 -2.68 3.00 5.10
CA ASP A 102 -3.60 3.96 5.70
C ASP A 102 -4.67 4.33 4.67
N GLU A 103 -5.90 3.82 4.86
CA GLU A 103 -7.06 3.96 3.97
C GLU A 103 -6.71 3.76 2.49
N PRO A 104 -6.15 2.60 2.10
CA PRO A 104 -5.61 2.41 0.75
C PRO A 104 -6.67 2.49 -0.36
N VAL A 105 -7.93 2.24 -0.06
CA VAL A 105 -9.03 2.28 -1.05
C VAL A 105 -9.83 3.57 -1.04
N ALA A 106 -9.52 4.53 -0.16
CA ALA A 106 -10.26 5.78 -0.06
C ALA A 106 -10.34 6.51 -1.41
N GLY A 107 -11.55 6.95 -1.78
CA GLY A 107 -11.79 7.70 -3.02
C GLY A 107 -11.78 6.85 -4.31
N MET A 108 -11.76 5.53 -4.21
CA MET A 108 -11.86 4.60 -5.35
C MET A 108 -13.30 4.22 -5.64
N ASN A 109 -13.59 3.91 -6.90
CA ASN A 109 -14.86 3.30 -7.26
C ASN A 109 -14.88 1.81 -6.85
N PRO A 110 -16.06 1.13 -6.83
CA PRO A 110 -16.18 -0.26 -6.35
C PRO A 110 -15.30 -1.27 -7.11
N ILE A 111 -15.04 -1.05 -8.40
CA ILE A 111 -14.19 -1.93 -9.21
C ILE A 111 -12.72 -1.76 -8.81
N GLU A 112 -12.27 -0.51 -8.70
CA GLU A 112 -10.90 -0.19 -8.27
C GLU A 112 -10.63 -0.67 -6.83
N THR A 113 -11.63 -0.52 -5.93
CA THR A 113 -11.59 -1.05 -4.57
C THR A 113 -11.38 -2.56 -4.57
N ALA A 114 -12.21 -3.31 -5.32
CA ALA A 114 -12.09 -4.76 -5.40
C ALA A 114 -10.74 -5.21 -5.98
N GLU A 115 -10.24 -4.54 -7.03
CA GLU A 115 -8.92 -4.81 -7.59
C GLU A 115 -7.81 -4.59 -6.57
N LEU A 116 -7.83 -3.47 -5.83
CA LEU A 116 -6.79 -3.17 -4.84
C LEU A 116 -6.88 -4.09 -3.63
N THR A 117 -8.09 -4.43 -3.17
CA THR A 117 -8.33 -5.42 -2.11
C THR A 117 -7.69 -6.77 -2.47
N GLY A 118 -7.93 -7.27 -3.69
CA GLY A 118 -7.29 -8.49 -4.17
C GLY A 118 -5.76 -8.39 -4.26
N LEU A 119 -5.22 -7.23 -4.63
CA LEU A 119 -3.77 -6.99 -4.63
C LEU A 119 -3.19 -7.02 -3.21
N ILE A 120 -3.88 -6.46 -2.21
CA ILE A 120 -3.42 -6.48 -0.81
C ILE A 120 -3.36 -7.92 -0.28
N SER A 121 -4.37 -8.75 -0.57
CA SER A 121 -4.33 -10.18 -0.21
C SER A 121 -3.14 -10.89 -0.85
N ARG A 122 -2.89 -10.65 -2.13
CA ARG A 122 -1.72 -11.21 -2.84
C ARG A 122 -0.38 -10.73 -2.29
N LEU A 123 -0.28 -9.49 -1.80
CA LEU A 123 0.93 -8.98 -1.13
C LEU A 123 1.26 -9.80 0.12
N ARG A 124 0.24 -10.20 0.89
CA ARG A 124 0.40 -11.09 2.03
C ARG A 124 0.82 -12.49 1.59
N ASP A 125 0.12 -13.07 0.61
CA ASP A 125 0.22 -14.48 0.28
C ASP A 125 1.42 -14.80 -0.63
N GLU A 126 1.74 -13.94 -1.60
CA GLU A 126 2.81 -14.16 -2.58
C GLU A 126 4.15 -13.54 -2.14
N TRP A 127 4.12 -12.39 -1.45
CA TRP A 127 5.32 -11.66 -1.04
C TRP A 127 5.65 -11.81 0.44
N GLY A 128 4.77 -12.43 1.22
CA GLY A 128 4.99 -12.72 2.64
C GLY A 128 5.05 -11.48 3.53
N PHE A 129 4.44 -10.36 3.12
CA PHE A 129 4.39 -9.17 3.97
C PHE A 129 3.44 -9.37 5.15
N THR A 130 3.87 -8.94 6.34
CA THR A 130 2.93 -8.63 7.40
C THR A 130 2.30 -7.28 7.09
N ILE A 131 0.96 -7.21 7.06
CA ILE A 131 0.25 -5.99 6.69
C ILE A 131 -0.62 -5.54 7.87
N VAL A 132 -0.52 -4.27 8.23
CA VAL A 132 -1.51 -3.59 9.08
C VAL A 132 -2.23 -2.57 8.21
N ILE A 133 -3.55 -2.69 8.14
CA ILE A 133 -4.41 -1.81 7.36
C ILE A 133 -5.32 -1.02 8.29
N ILE A 134 -5.45 0.29 8.06
CA ILE A 134 -6.48 1.12 8.67
C ILE A 134 -7.54 1.34 7.60
N GLU A 135 -8.75 0.90 7.88
CA GLU A 135 -9.88 0.99 6.96
C GLU A 135 -11.20 1.14 7.72
N HIS A 136 -12.16 1.75 7.05
CA HIS A 136 -13.53 1.87 7.52
C HIS A 136 -14.54 1.19 6.58
N ASP A 137 -14.11 0.69 5.43
CA ASP A 137 -14.91 -0.16 4.55
C ASP A 137 -14.92 -1.58 5.07
N MET A 138 -16.03 -1.98 5.70
CA MET A 138 -16.17 -3.29 6.32
C MET A 138 -16.02 -4.44 5.33
N LYS A 139 -16.32 -4.24 4.05
CA LYS A 139 -16.13 -5.26 3.02
C LYS A 139 -14.64 -5.50 2.76
N VAL A 140 -13.87 -4.43 2.66
CA VAL A 140 -12.41 -4.53 2.51
C VAL A 140 -11.80 -5.21 3.73
N VAL A 141 -12.17 -4.76 4.95
CA VAL A 141 -11.68 -5.36 6.20
C VAL A 141 -11.95 -6.86 6.24
N ARG A 142 -13.17 -7.29 5.90
CA ARG A 142 -13.54 -8.72 5.86
C ARG A 142 -12.67 -9.51 4.86
N ASP A 143 -12.44 -8.94 3.68
CA ASP A 143 -11.81 -9.67 2.57
C ASP A 143 -10.28 -9.79 2.73
N VAL A 144 -9.62 -8.93 3.55
CA VAL A 144 -8.15 -8.94 3.69
C VAL A 144 -7.63 -9.31 5.08
N SER A 145 -8.46 -9.24 6.13
CA SER A 145 -7.95 -9.31 7.51
C SER A 145 -8.03 -10.72 8.09
N ASP A 146 -6.92 -11.16 8.69
CA ASP A 146 -6.88 -12.37 9.54
C ASP A 146 -7.34 -12.03 10.97
N ARG A 147 -7.12 -10.78 11.40
CA ARG A 147 -7.49 -10.26 12.71
C ARG A 147 -7.86 -8.80 12.63
N VAL A 148 -8.94 -8.42 13.30
CA VAL A 148 -9.47 -7.06 13.36
C VAL A 148 -9.33 -6.51 14.79
N VAL A 149 -8.98 -5.26 14.90
CA VAL A 149 -9.06 -4.47 16.15
C VAL A 149 -9.91 -3.24 15.86
N VAL A 150 -11.00 -3.08 16.57
CA VAL A 150 -11.87 -1.89 16.43
C VAL A 150 -11.53 -0.88 17.49
N LEU A 151 -11.34 0.35 17.03
CA LEU A 151 -11.06 1.50 17.88
C LEU A 151 -12.27 2.46 17.85
N ASP A 152 -12.72 2.87 19.03
CA ASP A 152 -13.65 3.98 19.19
C ASP A 152 -12.99 5.07 20.02
N HIS A 153 -12.91 6.30 19.47
CA HIS A 153 -12.19 7.44 20.08
C HIS A 153 -10.78 7.08 20.58
N GLY A 154 -10.06 6.19 19.85
CA GLY A 154 -8.71 5.77 20.20
C GLY A 154 -8.62 4.65 21.26
N VAL A 155 -9.77 4.16 21.75
CA VAL A 155 -9.84 3.05 22.70
C VAL A 155 -10.24 1.78 21.99
N PRO A 156 -9.51 0.65 22.17
CA PRO A 156 -9.92 -0.63 21.63
C PRO A 156 -11.22 -1.11 22.30
N ILE A 157 -12.26 -1.35 21.49
CA ILE A 157 -13.57 -1.84 21.97
C ILE A 157 -13.82 -3.29 21.63
N ALA A 158 -13.18 -3.82 20.56
CA ALA A 158 -13.25 -5.22 20.18
C ALA A 158 -12.01 -5.67 19.44
N GLN A 159 -11.68 -6.97 19.51
CA GLN A 159 -10.66 -7.59 18.69
C GLN A 159 -10.96 -9.07 18.49
N GLY A 160 -10.66 -9.60 17.29
CA GLY A 160 -10.88 -11.00 16.95
C GLY A 160 -10.91 -11.22 15.44
N ALA A 161 -11.48 -12.34 15.01
CA ALA A 161 -11.81 -12.55 13.62
C ALA A 161 -12.92 -11.59 13.18
N TYR A 162 -13.01 -11.31 11.87
CA TYR A 162 -14.02 -10.37 11.36
C TYR A 162 -15.45 -10.72 11.80
N ASP A 163 -15.85 -12.00 11.71
CA ASP A 163 -17.20 -12.44 12.04
C ASP A 163 -17.54 -12.23 13.53
N GLU A 164 -16.57 -12.41 14.43
CA GLU A 164 -16.73 -12.15 15.85
C GLU A 164 -16.91 -10.66 16.14
N VAL A 165 -16.07 -9.85 15.50
CA VAL A 165 -16.05 -8.39 15.70
C VAL A 165 -17.28 -7.73 15.09
N SER A 166 -17.71 -8.15 13.90
CA SER A 166 -18.84 -7.55 13.17
C SER A 166 -20.20 -7.79 13.85
N THR A 167 -20.30 -8.80 14.73
CA THR A 167 -21.51 -9.11 15.50
C THR A 167 -21.48 -8.56 16.94
N ASN A 168 -20.38 -7.93 17.35
CA ASN A 168 -20.26 -7.36 18.68
C ASN A 168 -21.17 -6.13 18.84
N PRO A 169 -22.04 -6.09 19.89
CA PRO A 169 -22.97 -4.99 20.11
C PRO A 169 -22.28 -3.59 20.23
N ASP A 170 -21.12 -3.52 20.90
CA ASP A 170 -20.38 -2.27 21.08
C ASP A 170 -19.86 -1.73 19.72
N VAL A 171 -19.44 -2.64 18.82
CA VAL A 171 -19.01 -2.29 17.45
C VAL A 171 -20.20 -1.82 16.63
N ILE A 172 -21.34 -2.51 16.72
CA ILE A 172 -22.55 -2.13 16.00
C ILE A 172 -23.02 -0.74 16.46
N GLU A 173 -23.00 -0.47 17.77
CA GLU A 173 -23.37 0.83 18.33
C GLU A 173 -22.42 1.92 17.87
N ALA A 174 -21.12 1.69 17.92
CA ALA A 174 -20.09 2.67 17.51
C ALA A 174 -20.15 3.00 16.00
N TYR A 175 -20.49 2.03 15.17
CA TYR A 175 -20.48 2.15 13.70
C TYR A 175 -21.82 2.63 13.12
N LEU A 176 -22.97 2.12 13.66
CA LEU A 176 -24.31 2.43 13.17
C LEU A 176 -25.05 3.46 14.02
N GLY A 177 -24.49 3.85 15.16
CA GLY A 177 -25.17 4.70 16.17
C GLY A 177 -26.17 3.91 17.00
N ARG A 178 -26.58 4.50 18.14
CA ARG A 178 -27.63 3.90 18.97
C ARG A 178 -28.94 3.84 18.20
N PRO A 179 -29.69 2.72 18.29
CA PRO A 179 -31.08 2.71 17.83
C PRO A 179 -31.83 3.84 18.56
N VAL A 180 -32.45 4.71 17.78
CA VAL A 180 -33.34 5.73 18.38
C VAL A 180 -34.47 4.96 19.03
N GLU A 181 -34.45 4.87 20.38
CA GLU A 181 -35.61 4.36 21.12
C GLU A 181 -36.81 5.20 20.71
N ALA A 182 -37.76 4.59 20.01
CA ALA A 182 -39.03 5.21 19.72
C ALA A 182 -39.68 5.56 21.08
N LYS A 183 -39.70 6.86 21.46
CA LYS A 183 -40.44 7.34 22.61
C LYS A 183 -41.89 6.97 22.37
N SER A 184 -42.37 5.97 23.10
CA SER A 184 -43.80 5.63 23.28
C SER A 184 -44.52 6.72 24.04
#